data_4a29600821ba4124620b501c79453f6d
#
_entry.id   4a29600821ba4124620b501c79453f6d
#
_cell.length_a   1.000
_cell.length_b   1.000
_cell.length_c   1.000
_cell.angle_alpha   90.00
_cell.angle_beta   90.00
_cell.angle_gamma   90.00
#
_symmetry.space_group_name_H-M   'P 1'
#
loop_
_entity.id
_entity.type
_entity.pdbx_description
1 polymer ?
#
loop_
_entity_poly.entity_id
_entity_poly.type
_entity_poly.pdbx_seq_one_letter_code
_entity_poly.pdbx_strand_id
1 'polypeptide(L)'
;MSTVDQSAAEKSEAAAPTPRRGRRARGGDGRRAQGGAGPAQHNAAGVGFSGGRFAPLSANDMTQIDAAAREILQRIGMAEAPPTVSSRLTARGARVGSDGRLLFPARLIDEALAGLRREFTLAGRDAAHDLRLAGRRVHVGSGGAAPHVADLETGRYRRSTLADLYAAARLVDALGNIHFFSRSVVAGDMPEARLLDLNTAYAGLAGTVKHVLTSAGAAAHAREIADLCFAVAGSRDAFVARPFLSFNINHVTPPLRYAADACAVMAAAVECGVPVHANTFGQLGASSPVTVAGSVAQSVAETLAGMVFAWSVDEGAKVTFGARPMVTDLRTGALSGGGGEQAVLMAAATQMAQYYRLPNTCIAGATDSKIADAQSGFEKSLSVTLAAQAGANVITQACGMLASLSACALESYVIDDDMLGGILRALRMPEVNAETLAVDAIAEVVAGDGHFLGHAQTLRRMQSDFLYPNIADRRAFAEWEADGARDIREVARKRAREILNRPRPGHIEPALDARLRSIFDIRLPAPA
;
A
#
# COMPACT_ATOMS: atom_id res chain seq x y z
N MET A 1 5.10 67.86 17.94
CA MET A 1 5.83 69.00 17.40
C MET A 1 6.52 68.53 16.15
N SER A 2 6.01 69.03 15.04
CA SER A 2 6.66 69.72 13.93
C SER A 2 7.28 68.80 12.92
N THR A 3 6.79 68.68 11.82
CA THR A 3 6.41 69.34 10.56
C THR A 3 7.30 68.79 9.44
N VAL A 4 6.65 68.14 8.50
CA VAL A 4 6.49 68.46 7.06
C VAL A 4 7.80 68.81 6.31
N ASP A 5 8.15 68.07 5.29
CA ASP A 5 8.27 68.70 3.99
C ASP A 5 7.99 67.76 2.81
N GLN A 6 7.21 68.26 1.86
CA GLN A 6 6.89 67.71 0.57
C GLN A 6 7.83 68.36 -0.46
N SER A 7 8.41 67.61 -1.39
CA SER A 7 8.58 68.18 -2.71
C SER A 7 8.88 67.11 -3.78
N ALA A 8 8.11 67.26 -4.80
CA ALA A 8 8.35 67.21 -6.23
C ALA A 8 8.40 65.88 -6.94
N ALA A 9 7.29 65.63 -7.64
CA ALA A 9 7.16 64.69 -8.74
C ALA A 9 7.91 65.16 -9.97
N GLU A 10 8.74 64.32 -10.53
CA GLU A 10 9.12 64.43 -11.96
C GLU A 10 8.50 63.28 -12.74
N LYS A 11 7.69 63.69 -13.73
CA LYS A 11 7.06 62.81 -14.73
C LYS A 11 8.11 62.41 -15.76
N SER A 12 8.35 61.12 -15.91
CA SER A 12 9.01 60.56 -17.07
C SER A 12 7.94 59.88 -17.93
N GLU A 13 7.69 60.44 -19.13
CA GLU A 13 6.88 59.87 -20.17
C GLU A 13 7.60 58.63 -20.73
N ALA A 14 7.01 57.45 -20.53
CA ALA A 14 7.44 56.24 -21.22
C ALA A 14 6.57 56.00 -22.46
N ALA A 15 7.21 55.92 -23.61
CA ALA A 15 6.61 55.69 -24.91
C ALA A 15 5.84 54.36 -24.99
N ALA A 16 4.65 54.40 -25.61
CA ALA A 16 3.79 53.22 -25.86
C ALA A 16 4.46 52.23 -26.86
N PRO A 17 4.36 50.92 -26.62
CA PRO A 17 4.84 49.92 -27.58
C PRO A 17 3.86 49.76 -28.75
N THR A 18 4.38 49.75 -29.95
CA THR A 18 3.71 49.49 -31.23
C THR A 18 3.07 48.09 -31.26
N PRO A 19 1.87 47.94 -31.84
CA PRO A 19 1.18 46.64 -31.88
C PRO A 19 1.84 45.71 -32.92
N ARG A 20 2.31 44.55 -32.48
CA ARG A 20 2.71 43.44 -33.35
C ARG A 20 1.48 42.87 -34.07
N ARG A 21 1.54 42.86 -35.42
CA ARG A 21 0.52 42.29 -36.31
C ARG A 21 0.18 40.87 -35.93
N GLY A 22 -1.10 40.64 -35.55
CA GLY A 22 -1.69 39.36 -35.32
C GLY A 22 -1.63 38.45 -36.55
N ARG A 23 -1.10 37.25 -36.37
CA ARG A 23 -1.22 36.16 -37.33
C ARG A 23 -2.67 35.65 -37.25
N ARG A 24 -3.43 35.81 -38.34
CA ARG A 24 -4.80 35.26 -38.49
C ARG A 24 -4.76 33.75 -38.26
N ALA A 25 -5.45 33.29 -37.25
CA ALA A 25 -5.80 31.88 -37.08
C ALA A 25 -6.74 31.48 -38.22
N ARG A 26 -6.33 30.51 -39.02
CA ARG A 26 -7.23 29.81 -39.96
C ARG A 26 -8.13 28.91 -39.12
N GLY A 27 -9.45 29.13 -39.20
CA GLY A 27 -10.47 28.27 -38.66
C GLY A 27 -10.34 26.86 -39.23
N GLY A 28 -10.03 25.92 -38.38
CA GLY A 28 -10.12 24.49 -38.63
C GLY A 28 -11.43 23.97 -38.03
N ASP A 29 -12.29 23.45 -38.88
CA ASP A 29 -13.56 22.80 -38.53
C ASP A 29 -13.34 21.73 -37.48
N GLY A 30 -13.99 21.92 -36.32
CA GLY A 30 -13.98 20.98 -35.23
C GLY A 30 -14.80 19.72 -35.54
N ARG A 31 -14.17 18.74 -36.19
CA ARG A 31 -14.70 17.36 -36.11
C ARG A 31 -14.42 16.82 -34.71
N ARG A 32 -15.46 16.80 -33.87
CA ARG A 32 -15.49 15.97 -32.68
C ARG A 32 -15.18 14.53 -33.09
N ALA A 33 -13.98 14.08 -32.78
CA ALA A 33 -13.64 12.67 -32.82
C ALA A 33 -14.50 11.97 -31.76
N GLN A 34 -15.41 11.11 -32.21
CA GLN A 34 -16.09 10.16 -31.38
C GLN A 34 -15.05 9.31 -30.69
N GLY A 35 -15.21 9.13 -29.35
CA GLY A 35 -14.26 8.43 -28.49
C GLY A 35 -14.09 6.97 -28.90
N GLY A 36 -13.10 6.72 -29.73
CA GLY A 36 -12.44 5.43 -29.76
C GLY A 36 -11.60 5.34 -28.47
N ALA A 37 -11.63 4.19 -27.81
CA ALA A 37 -10.73 3.90 -26.72
C ALA A 37 -9.31 4.20 -27.21
N GLY A 38 -8.68 5.25 -26.67
CA GLY A 38 -7.31 5.59 -26.98
C GLY A 38 -6.42 4.38 -26.65
N PRO A 39 -5.27 4.23 -27.31
CA PRO A 39 -4.34 3.15 -27.00
C PRO A 39 -4.14 3.14 -25.49
N ALA A 40 -4.22 1.94 -24.88
CA ALA A 40 -4.02 1.74 -23.46
C ALA A 40 -2.77 2.54 -23.04
N GLN A 41 -2.94 3.56 -22.21
CA GLN A 41 -1.82 4.35 -21.73
C GLN A 41 -0.86 3.37 -21.07
N HIS A 42 0.29 3.16 -21.68
CA HIS A 42 1.37 2.42 -21.04
C HIS A 42 1.72 3.17 -19.75
N ASN A 43 1.23 2.67 -18.63
CA ASN A 43 1.55 3.27 -17.34
C ASN A 43 3.07 3.17 -17.14
N ALA A 44 3.75 4.31 -17.29
CA ALA A 44 5.19 4.38 -17.10
C ALA A 44 5.63 4.00 -15.68
N ALA A 45 4.71 3.96 -14.73
CA ALA A 45 4.97 3.53 -13.37
C ALA A 45 5.12 1.99 -13.26
N GLY A 46 4.31 1.20 -13.99
CA GLY A 46 4.40 -0.27 -14.00
C GLY A 46 4.28 -0.92 -12.61
N VAL A 47 4.19 -2.25 -12.61
CA VAL A 47 4.10 -3.03 -11.38
C VAL A 47 5.47 -3.65 -11.04
N GLY A 48 5.88 -3.57 -9.77
CA GLY A 48 7.04 -4.29 -9.25
C GLY A 48 8.39 -3.75 -9.67
N PHE A 49 8.56 -2.44 -9.81
CA PHE A 49 9.88 -1.83 -9.94
C PHE A 49 10.74 -2.12 -8.71
N SER A 50 12.06 -2.23 -8.92
CA SER A 50 13.00 -2.32 -7.82
C SER A 50 12.99 -1.02 -7.01
N GLY A 51 12.95 -1.11 -5.68
CA GLY A 51 13.09 0.00 -4.78
C GLY A 51 14.44 0.69 -4.91
N GLY A 52 14.49 1.96 -4.52
CA GLY A 52 15.67 2.80 -4.60
C GLY A 52 16.74 2.47 -3.56
N ARG A 53 17.37 3.51 -2.99
CA ARG A 53 18.59 3.36 -2.18
C ARG A 53 18.50 4.02 -0.81
N PHE A 54 17.31 4.35 -0.33
CA PHE A 54 17.17 4.89 1.02
C PHE A 54 17.49 3.81 2.06
N ALA A 55 18.50 4.05 2.87
CA ALA A 55 19.04 3.09 3.83
C ALA A 55 19.43 3.82 5.12
N PRO A 56 18.46 4.04 6.05
CA PRO A 56 18.73 4.77 7.30
C PRO A 56 19.66 4.02 8.27
N LEU A 57 19.82 2.71 8.13
CA LEU A 57 20.71 1.90 8.96
C LEU A 57 21.98 1.54 8.19
N SER A 58 23.14 1.65 8.83
CA SER A 58 24.40 1.08 8.34
C SER A 58 24.42 -0.45 8.50
N ALA A 59 25.36 -1.13 7.87
CA ALA A 59 25.54 -2.58 8.05
C ALA A 59 25.81 -2.96 9.51
N ASN A 60 26.57 -2.14 10.25
CA ASN A 60 26.83 -2.35 11.66
C ASN A 60 25.56 -2.17 12.52
N ASP A 61 24.71 -1.17 12.22
CA ASP A 61 23.47 -0.95 12.94
C ASP A 61 22.52 -2.15 12.75
N MET A 62 22.40 -2.68 11.53
CA MET A 62 21.59 -3.87 11.26
C MET A 62 22.09 -5.09 12.05
N THR A 63 23.40 -5.28 12.15
CA THR A 63 24.00 -6.36 12.95
C THR A 63 23.70 -6.19 14.43
N GLN A 64 23.77 -4.97 14.96
CA GLN A 64 23.44 -4.69 16.36
C GLN A 64 21.96 -4.90 16.66
N ILE A 65 21.07 -4.49 15.74
CA ILE A 65 19.62 -4.70 15.89
C ILE A 65 19.29 -6.21 15.83
N ASP A 66 19.91 -6.97 14.94
CA ASP A 66 19.74 -8.45 14.90
C ASP A 66 20.20 -9.08 16.22
N ALA A 67 21.38 -8.71 16.71
CA ALA A 67 21.90 -9.21 18.01
C ALA A 67 20.94 -8.89 19.16
N ALA A 68 20.44 -7.66 19.23
CA ALA A 68 19.46 -7.24 20.24
C ALA A 68 18.13 -8.01 20.11
N ALA A 69 17.61 -8.19 18.91
CA ALA A 69 16.37 -8.95 18.67
C ALA A 69 16.52 -10.42 19.08
N ARG A 70 17.65 -11.04 18.78
CA ARG A 70 17.97 -12.41 19.22
C ARG A 70 18.13 -12.49 20.75
N GLU A 71 18.81 -11.53 21.37
CA GLU A 71 18.92 -11.46 22.83
C GLU A 71 17.55 -11.32 23.50
N ILE A 72 16.67 -10.47 22.97
CA ILE A 72 15.28 -10.34 23.44
C ILE A 72 14.58 -11.70 23.41
N LEU A 73 14.67 -12.44 22.31
CA LEU A 73 14.02 -13.75 22.18
C LEU A 73 14.64 -14.83 23.07
N GLN A 74 15.96 -14.82 23.25
CA GLN A 74 16.68 -15.83 24.05
C GLN A 74 16.54 -15.60 25.53
N ARG A 75 16.62 -14.35 25.99
CA ARG A 75 16.67 -13.98 27.43
C ARG A 75 15.31 -13.60 28.00
N ILE A 76 14.49 -12.87 27.21
CA ILE A 76 13.19 -12.39 27.66
C ILE A 76 12.08 -13.31 27.09
N GLY A 77 12.12 -13.62 25.80
CA GLY A 77 11.16 -14.49 25.14
C GLY A 77 9.76 -13.89 25.01
N MET A 78 8.79 -14.74 24.63
CA MET A 78 7.38 -14.36 24.40
C MET A 78 6.49 -14.89 25.53
N ALA A 79 5.64 -14.02 26.10
CA ALA A 79 4.63 -14.41 27.06
C ALA A 79 3.34 -14.92 26.38
N GLU A 80 2.45 -15.50 27.17
CA GLU A 80 1.10 -15.91 26.78
C GLU A 80 1.09 -16.82 25.53
N ALA A 81 2.11 -17.68 25.39
CA ALA A 81 2.18 -18.63 24.29
C ALA A 81 1.03 -19.66 24.38
N PRO A 82 0.10 -19.69 23.41
CA PRO A 82 -0.99 -20.69 23.41
C PRO A 82 -0.41 -22.11 23.35
N PRO A 83 -1.14 -23.13 23.84
CA PRO A 83 -0.67 -24.53 23.84
C PRO A 83 -0.20 -25.01 22.46
N THR A 84 -0.90 -24.59 21.38
CA THR A 84 -0.53 -24.91 20.00
C THR A 84 0.81 -24.31 19.58
N VAL A 85 1.12 -23.08 20.01
CA VAL A 85 2.41 -22.42 19.76
C VAL A 85 3.49 -23.07 20.61
N SER A 86 3.24 -23.18 21.93
CA SER A 86 4.21 -23.71 22.88
C SER A 86 4.62 -25.15 22.52
N SER A 87 3.68 -26.06 22.25
CA SER A 87 3.97 -27.46 21.91
C SER A 87 4.77 -27.58 20.61
N ARG A 88 4.41 -26.86 19.57
CA ARG A 88 5.14 -26.89 18.27
C ARG A 88 6.56 -26.36 18.41
N LEU A 89 6.71 -25.23 19.10
CA LEU A 89 8.03 -24.60 19.22
C LEU A 89 8.95 -25.32 20.19
N THR A 90 8.42 -25.90 21.29
CA THR A 90 9.23 -26.75 22.19
C THR A 90 9.68 -28.04 21.49
N ALA A 91 8.85 -28.62 20.63
CA ALA A 91 9.26 -29.76 19.79
C ALA A 91 10.41 -29.41 18.82
N ARG A 92 10.60 -28.13 18.49
CA ARG A 92 11.69 -27.60 17.68
C ARG A 92 12.85 -27.04 18.52
N GLY A 93 12.80 -27.15 19.84
CA GLY A 93 13.89 -26.76 20.74
C GLY A 93 13.71 -25.44 21.48
N ALA A 94 12.55 -24.77 21.38
CA ALA A 94 12.22 -23.66 22.27
C ALA A 94 12.13 -24.15 23.73
N ARG A 95 12.29 -23.25 24.69
CA ARG A 95 12.28 -23.57 26.11
C ARG A 95 11.23 -22.72 26.84
N VAL A 96 10.59 -23.29 27.83
CA VAL A 96 9.72 -22.53 28.74
C VAL A 96 10.57 -22.06 29.91
N GLY A 97 10.66 -20.75 30.10
CA GLY A 97 11.35 -20.14 31.23
C GLY A 97 10.62 -20.37 32.56
N SER A 98 11.27 -20.06 33.66
CA SER A 98 10.71 -20.18 35.01
C SER A 98 9.50 -19.25 35.24
N ASP A 99 9.39 -18.18 34.46
CA ASP A 99 8.30 -17.21 34.44
C ASP A 99 7.18 -17.57 33.44
N GLY A 100 7.28 -18.76 32.80
CA GLY A 100 6.31 -19.23 31.81
C GLY A 100 6.49 -18.66 30.40
N ARG A 101 7.48 -17.80 30.18
CA ARG A 101 7.74 -17.23 28.84
C ARG A 101 8.43 -18.26 27.95
N LEU A 102 8.10 -18.21 26.66
CA LEU A 102 8.71 -19.08 25.66
C LEU A 102 10.00 -18.44 25.13
N LEU A 103 11.12 -19.09 25.35
CA LEU A 103 12.46 -18.65 24.96
C LEU A 103 12.88 -19.34 23.67
N PHE A 104 13.54 -18.58 22.79
CA PHE A 104 13.96 -19.04 21.46
C PHE A 104 15.51 -19.15 21.42
N PRO A 105 16.07 -20.36 21.52
CA PRO A 105 17.52 -20.54 21.34
C PRO A 105 17.97 -20.09 19.94
N ALA A 106 19.21 -19.62 19.83
CA ALA A 106 19.78 -19.14 18.56
C ALA A 106 19.60 -20.15 17.42
N ARG A 107 19.88 -21.44 17.71
CA ARG A 107 19.74 -22.53 16.75
C ARG A 107 18.32 -22.60 16.14
N LEU A 108 17.28 -22.44 16.93
CA LEU A 108 15.89 -22.48 16.45
C LEU A 108 15.61 -21.32 15.46
N ILE A 109 16.10 -20.11 15.80
CA ILE A 109 15.95 -18.93 14.94
C ILE A 109 16.72 -19.15 13.63
N ASP A 110 17.94 -19.68 13.68
CA ASP A 110 18.78 -19.92 12.51
C ASP A 110 18.18 -20.99 11.58
N GLU A 111 17.68 -22.09 12.14
CA GLU A 111 17.01 -23.15 11.38
C GLU A 111 15.75 -22.61 10.68
N ALA A 112 14.91 -21.86 11.37
CA ALA A 112 13.74 -21.25 10.78
C ALA A 112 14.12 -20.23 9.69
N LEU A 113 15.08 -19.34 9.96
CA LEU A 113 15.59 -18.40 8.97
C LEU A 113 16.17 -19.10 7.73
N ALA A 114 16.83 -20.24 7.88
CA ALA A 114 17.34 -21.02 6.75
C ALA A 114 16.21 -21.64 5.92
N GLY A 115 15.14 -22.13 6.56
CA GLY A 115 14.01 -22.79 5.93
C GLY A 115 12.97 -21.86 5.30
N LEU A 116 12.87 -20.61 5.75
CA LEU A 116 11.89 -19.66 5.26
C LEU A 116 12.11 -19.30 3.78
N ARG A 117 11.02 -19.19 3.02
CA ARG A 117 11.05 -18.82 1.61
C ARG A 117 11.61 -17.41 1.42
N ARG A 118 12.52 -17.27 0.46
CA ARG A 118 13.16 -15.99 0.10
C ARG A 118 12.35 -15.18 -0.90
N GLU A 119 11.49 -15.84 -1.65
CA GLU A 119 10.58 -15.23 -2.60
C GLU A 119 9.34 -16.09 -2.81
N PHE A 120 8.24 -15.46 -3.13
CA PHE A 120 7.01 -16.10 -3.62
C PHE A 120 6.12 -15.08 -4.31
N THR A 121 5.08 -15.54 -4.98
CA THR A 121 4.10 -14.70 -5.65
C THR A 121 2.78 -14.69 -4.88
N LEU A 122 2.26 -13.50 -4.62
CA LEU A 122 0.86 -13.26 -4.28
C LEU A 122 0.11 -13.07 -5.61
N ALA A 123 -0.65 -14.06 -6.02
CA ALA A 123 -1.31 -14.04 -7.32
C ALA A 123 -2.50 -13.08 -7.33
N GLY A 124 -2.74 -12.42 -8.46
CA GLY A 124 -4.05 -11.92 -8.81
C GLY A 124 -4.91 -13.06 -9.36
N ARG A 125 -6.22 -12.88 -9.47
CA ARG A 125 -7.06 -13.80 -10.27
C ARG A 125 -6.77 -13.67 -11.76
N ASP A 126 -6.34 -12.47 -12.19
CA ASP A 126 -5.69 -12.26 -13.48
C ASP A 126 -4.16 -12.20 -13.26
N ALA A 127 -3.40 -12.95 -14.06
CA ALA A 127 -1.94 -13.02 -13.96
C ALA A 127 -1.24 -11.68 -14.21
N ALA A 128 -1.88 -10.73 -14.91
CA ALA A 128 -1.37 -9.38 -15.08
C ALA A 128 -1.22 -8.62 -13.75
N HIS A 129 -1.88 -9.09 -12.69
CA HIS A 129 -1.85 -8.51 -11.35
C HIS A 129 -1.07 -9.36 -10.33
N ASP A 130 -0.20 -10.25 -10.80
CA ASP A 130 0.66 -11.03 -9.92
C ASP A 130 1.72 -10.15 -9.24
N LEU A 131 1.87 -10.32 -7.94
CA LEU A 131 2.82 -9.58 -7.11
C LEU A 131 3.97 -10.52 -6.75
N ARG A 132 5.09 -10.40 -7.44
CA ARG A 132 6.29 -11.18 -7.12
C ARG A 132 7.02 -10.52 -5.95
N LEU A 133 6.99 -11.15 -4.80
CA LEU A 133 7.71 -10.71 -3.60
C LEU A 133 9.13 -11.28 -3.64
N ALA A 134 10.07 -10.50 -4.15
CA ALA A 134 11.47 -10.90 -4.32
C ALA A 134 12.38 -9.68 -4.22
N GLY A 135 13.46 -9.80 -3.45
CA GLY A 135 14.46 -8.73 -3.28
C GLY A 135 13.80 -7.41 -2.88
N ARG A 136 13.99 -6.37 -3.68
CA ARG A 136 13.51 -5.00 -3.42
C ARG A 136 12.31 -4.60 -4.31
N ARG A 137 11.56 -5.55 -4.87
CA ARG A 137 10.39 -5.25 -5.69
C ARG A 137 9.28 -4.66 -4.84
N VAL A 138 8.69 -3.56 -5.31
CA VAL A 138 7.73 -2.74 -4.57
C VAL A 138 6.33 -2.90 -5.16
N HIS A 139 5.38 -3.21 -4.29
CA HIS A 139 3.95 -3.24 -4.62
C HIS A 139 3.19 -2.41 -3.58
N VAL A 140 2.30 -1.54 -4.04
CA VAL A 140 1.52 -0.62 -3.20
C VAL A 140 0.04 -0.96 -3.26
N GLY A 141 -0.66 -0.81 -2.14
CA GLY A 141 -2.08 -1.13 -2.07
C GLY A 141 -2.82 -0.45 -0.93
N SER A 142 -4.09 -0.74 -0.85
CA SER A 142 -4.99 -0.19 0.17
C SER A 142 -4.80 -0.87 1.54
N GLY A 143 -5.66 -0.56 2.50
CA GLY A 143 -5.66 -1.16 3.84
C GLY A 143 -6.06 -0.15 4.91
N GLY A 144 -6.01 -0.57 6.18
CA GLY A 144 -6.26 0.28 7.34
C GLY A 144 -7.40 -0.19 8.22
N ALA A 145 -8.38 -0.89 7.67
CA ALA A 145 -9.57 -1.38 8.38
C ALA A 145 -10.26 -0.28 9.21
N ALA A 146 -10.44 0.91 8.61
CA ALA A 146 -11.03 2.06 9.26
C ALA A 146 -12.50 1.80 9.66
N PRO A 147 -12.93 2.18 10.87
CA PRO A 147 -14.31 2.03 11.30
C PRO A 147 -15.27 3.08 10.70
N HIS A 148 -14.76 4.09 10.05
CA HIS A 148 -15.53 5.17 9.45
C HIS A 148 -15.13 5.41 7.98
N VAL A 149 -16.07 5.99 7.23
CA VAL A 149 -15.87 6.48 5.88
C VAL A 149 -16.35 7.92 5.78
N ALA A 150 -15.60 8.77 5.06
CA ALA A 150 -16.11 10.06 4.63
C ALA A 150 -17.10 9.80 3.48
N ASP A 151 -18.35 10.15 3.70
CA ASP A 151 -19.41 9.98 2.72
C ASP A 151 -19.11 10.81 1.46
N LEU A 152 -19.13 10.17 0.29
CA LEU A 152 -18.70 10.77 -0.97
C LEU A 152 -19.54 11.98 -1.39
N GLU A 153 -20.81 12.04 -0.97
CA GLU A 153 -21.73 13.12 -1.33
C GLU A 153 -21.66 14.29 -0.34
N THR A 154 -21.66 13.98 0.95
CA THR A 154 -21.74 15.00 2.00
C THR A 154 -20.38 15.40 2.59
N GLY A 155 -19.35 14.58 2.40
CA GLY A 155 -18.04 14.74 3.03
C GLY A 155 -18.04 14.50 4.55
N ARG A 156 -19.16 14.09 5.15
CA ARG A 156 -19.28 13.83 6.58
C ARG A 156 -18.86 12.41 6.92
N TYR A 157 -18.21 12.22 8.06
CA TYR A 157 -17.88 10.89 8.55
C TYR A 157 -19.12 10.16 9.04
N ARG A 158 -19.23 8.89 8.65
CA ARG A 158 -20.22 7.93 9.16
C ARG A 158 -19.55 6.57 9.35
N ARG A 159 -20.20 5.66 10.06
CA ARG A 159 -19.73 4.26 10.14
C ARG A 159 -19.70 3.65 8.76
N SER A 160 -18.65 2.87 8.53
CA SER A 160 -18.47 2.14 7.28
C SER A 160 -19.31 0.87 7.22
N THR A 161 -19.66 0.45 6.02
CA THR A 161 -20.54 -0.68 5.70
C THR A 161 -19.86 -1.66 4.75
N LEU A 162 -20.48 -2.81 4.52
CA LEU A 162 -20.05 -3.78 3.51
C LEU A 162 -20.08 -3.17 2.09
N ALA A 163 -21.07 -2.30 1.82
CA ALA A 163 -21.16 -1.60 0.55
C ALA A 163 -19.96 -0.64 0.33
N ASP A 164 -19.50 0.05 1.38
CA ASP A 164 -18.31 0.91 1.30
C ASP A 164 -17.03 0.09 1.05
N LEU A 165 -16.91 -1.06 1.69
CA LEU A 165 -15.78 -1.97 1.48
C LEU A 165 -15.75 -2.48 0.03
N TYR A 166 -16.89 -2.86 -0.52
CA TYR A 166 -17.03 -3.26 -1.91
C TYR A 166 -16.74 -2.11 -2.88
N ALA A 167 -17.19 -0.89 -2.56
CA ALA A 167 -16.89 0.31 -3.36
C ALA A 167 -15.37 0.59 -3.38
N ALA A 168 -14.68 0.47 -2.24
CA ALA A 168 -13.23 0.59 -2.16
C ALA A 168 -12.52 -0.47 -3.02
N ALA A 169 -12.97 -1.73 -3.01
CA ALA A 169 -12.41 -2.77 -3.85
C ALA A 169 -12.58 -2.47 -5.35
N ARG A 170 -13.74 -1.94 -5.76
CA ARG A 170 -13.99 -1.50 -7.15
C ARG A 170 -13.12 -0.32 -7.58
N LEU A 171 -12.84 0.61 -6.68
CA LEU A 171 -11.90 1.71 -6.96
C LEU A 171 -10.49 1.15 -7.17
N VAL A 172 -10.04 0.27 -6.29
CA VAL A 172 -8.73 -0.39 -6.42
C VAL A 172 -8.62 -1.15 -7.75
N ASP A 173 -9.69 -1.83 -8.18
CA ASP A 173 -9.73 -2.54 -9.46
C ASP A 173 -9.52 -1.60 -10.65
N ALA A 174 -10.19 -0.45 -10.63
CA ALA A 174 -10.19 0.52 -11.73
C ALA A 174 -8.93 1.42 -11.78
N LEU A 175 -8.16 1.53 -10.69
CA LEU A 175 -7.04 2.45 -10.54
C LEU A 175 -5.71 1.71 -10.76
N GLY A 176 -4.92 2.16 -11.74
CA GLY A 176 -3.79 1.42 -12.28
C GLY A 176 -2.57 1.36 -11.37
N ASN A 177 -2.33 2.36 -10.54
CA ASN A 177 -1.16 2.43 -9.66
C ASN A 177 -1.37 1.79 -8.29
N ILE A 178 -2.56 1.27 -8.01
CA ILE A 178 -2.87 0.52 -6.79
C ILE A 178 -2.85 -0.98 -7.15
N HIS A 179 -1.85 -1.72 -6.66
CA HIS A 179 -1.54 -3.06 -7.14
C HIS A 179 -2.34 -4.18 -6.48
N PHE A 180 -2.87 -3.96 -5.28
CA PHE A 180 -3.66 -4.95 -4.53
C PHE A 180 -4.71 -4.27 -3.65
N PHE A 181 -5.75 -5.01 -3.33
CA PHE A 181 -6.75 -4.60 -2.34
C PHE A 181 -6.41 -5.20 -0.99
N SER A 182 -6.37 -4.37 0.05
CA SER A 182 -6.41 -4.82 1.44
C SER A 182 -7.61 -4.20 2.13
N ARG A 183 -8.20 -4.92 3.10
CA ARG A 183 -9.38 -4.45 3.85
C ARG A 183 -9.19 -3.00 4.32
N SER A 184 -9.89 -2.09 3.69
CA SER A 184 -9.74 -0.65 3.90
C SER A 184 -10.67 -0.12 4.98
N VAL A 185 -11.87 -0.70 5.07
CA VAL A 185 -12.88 -0.34 6.06
C VAL A 185 -13.45 -1.59 6.74
N VAL A 186 -14.08 -1.39 7.88
CA VAL A 186 -14.80 -2.45 8.61
C VAL A 186 -16.26 -2.43 8.13
N ALA A 187 -16.81 -3.57 7.72
CA ALA A 187 -18.24 -3.71 7.40
C ALA A 187 -19.06 -3.70 8.70
N GLY A 188 -19.24 -2.52 9.30
CA GLY A 188 -19.84 -2.33 10.62
C GLY A 188 -21.33 -2.64 10.68
N ASP A 189 -21.96 -2.93 9.56
CA ASP A 189 -23.32 -3.43 9.40
C ASP A 189 -23.41 -4.97 9.49
N MET A 190 -22.29 -5.67 9.59
CA MET A 190 -22.27 -7.12 9.82
C MET A 190 -22.38 -7.40 11.31
N PRO A 191 -23.44 -8.10 11.78
CA PRO A 191 -23.72 -8.25 13.21
C PRO A 191 -22.80 -9.25 13.91
N GLU A 192 -22.27 -10.22 13.18
CA GLU A 192 -21.47 -11.32 13.70
C GLU A 192 -20.06 -11.32 13.13
N ALA A 193 -19.06 -11.64 13.95
CA ALA A 193 -17.65 -11.69 13.55
C ALA A 193 -17.41 -12.64 12.35
N ARG A 194 -18.10 -13.80 12.33
CA ARG A 194 -18.02 -14.74 11.21
C ARG A 194 -18.52 -14.12 9.91
N LEU A 195 -19.69 -13.46 9.95
CA LEU A 195 -20.27 -12.79 8.78
C LEU A 195 -19.40 -11.62 8.31
N LEU A 196 -18.84 -10.87 9.26
CA LEU A 196 -17.90 -9.79 8.96
C LEU A 196 -16.69 -10.32 8.18
N ASP A 197 -16.05 -11.38 8.66
CA ASP A 197 -14.84 -11.93 8.05
C ASP A 197 -15.12 -12.53 6.67
N LEU A 198 -16.14 -13.37 6.55
CA LEU A 198 -16.56 -14.02 5.32
C LEU A 198 -16.95 -12.99 4.24
N ASN A 199 -17.83 -12.03 4.59
CA ASN A 199 -18.32 -11.04 3.65
C ASN A 199 -17.27 -10.00 3.27
N THR A 200 -16.31 -9.70 4.15
CA THR A 200 -15.13 -8.90 3.82
C THR A 200 -14.30 -9.58 2.72
N ALA A 201 -14.01 -10.87 2.87
CA ALA A 201 -13.28 -11.63 1.86
C ALA A 201 -14.05 -11.69 0.53
N TYR A 202 -15.33 -12.03 0.58
CA TYR A 202 -16.17 -12.10 -0.62
C TYR A 202 -16.28 -10.75 -1.34
N ALA A 203 -16.51 -9.65 -0.62
CA ALA A 203 -16.61 -8.31 -1.22
C ALA A 203 -15.30 -7.88 -1.90
N GLY A 204 -14.14 -8.21 -1.32
CA GLY A 204 -12.85 -8.03 -1.95
C GLY A 204 -12.75 -8.82 -3.26
N LEU A 205 -13.05 -10.12 -3.24
CA LEU A 205 -13.01 -10.98 -4.42
C LEU A 205 -14.02 -10.58 -5.50
N ALA A 206 -15.20 -10.13 -5.12
CA ALA A 206 -16.22 -9.66 -6.07
C ALA A 206 -15.88 -8.28 -6.66
N GLY A 207 -15.13 -7.45 -5.93
CA GLY A 207 -14.82 -6.06 -6.31
C GLY A 207 -13.56 -5.90 -7.15
N THR A 208 -12.62 -6.87 -7.14
CA THR A 208 -11.37 -6.77 -7.91
C THR A 208 -10.83 -8.14 -8.31
N VAL A 209 -10.10 -8.18 -9.44
CA VAL A 209 -9.27 -9.33 -9.85
C VAL A 209 -7.84 -9.27 -9.30
N LYS A 210 -7.45 -8.16 -8.69
CA LYS A 210 -6.15 -8.00 -8.04
C LYS A 210 -6.06 -8.87 -6.79
N HIS A 211 -4.85 -9.05 -6.25
CA HIS A 211 -4.66 -9.79 -5.00
C HIS A 211 -5.44 -9.15 -3.83
N VAL A 212 -6.05 -9.99 -2.98
CA VAL A 212 -6.85 -9.54 -1.84
C VAL A 212 -6.13 -9.86 -0.53
N LEU A 213 -5.86 -8.85 0.30
CA LEU A 213 -5.41 -9.01 1.68
C LEU A 213 -6.60 -8.81 2.62
N THR A 214 -6.88 -9.79 3.45
CA THR A 214 -7.94 -9.72 4.47
C THR A 214 -7.40 -10.15 5.85
N SER A 215 -8.28 -10.35 6.81
CA SER A 215 -7.98 -10.93 8.12
C SER A 215 -9.17 -11.75 8.57
N ALA A 216 -8.95 -12.63 9.54
CA ALA A 216 -10.01 -13.40 10.21
C ALA A 216 -9.87 -13.25 11.71
N GLY A 217 -10.99 -13.25 12.43
CA GLY A 217 -11.03 -13.16 13.90
C GLY A 217 -10.89 -14.52 14.60
N ALA A 218 -11.11 -15.62 13.89
CA ALA A 218 -11.01 -16.98 14.44
C ALA A 218 -10.48 -17.98 13.40
N ALA A 219 -9.86 -19.06 13.87
CA ALA A 219 -9.34 -20.12 13.01
C ALA A 219 -10.43 -20.77 12.13
N ALA A 220 -11.65 -20.93 12.65
CA ALA A 220 -12.78 -21.45 11.88
C ALA A 220 -13.15 -20.52 10.72
N HIS A 221 -13.15 -19.20 10.94
CA HIS A 221 -13.42 -18.22 9.90
C HIS A 221 -12.32 -18.23 8.82
N ALA A 222 -11.05 -18.38 9.23
CA ALA A 222 -9.93 -18.50 8.30
C ALA A 222 -10.08 -19.72 7.38
N ARG A 223 -10.52 -20.88 7.91
CA ARG A 223 -10.80 -22.06 7.11
C ARG A 223 -11.99 -21.86 6.18
N GLU A 224 -13.07 -21.24 6.64
CA GLU A 224 -14.25 -20.93 5.82
C GLU A 224 -13.91 -20.00 4.66
N ILE A 225 -13.06 -18.99 4.90
CA ILE A 225 -12.55 -18.09 3.83
C ILE A 225 -11.64 -18.87 2.85
N ALA A 226 -10.83 -19.81 3.36
CA ALA A 226 -10.04 -20.68 2.49
C ALA A 226 -10.94 -21.57 1.61
N ASP A 227 -12.01 -22.14 2.16
CA ASP A 227 -13.00 -22.94 1.43
C ASP A 227 -13.71 -22.09 0.35
N LEU A 228 -14.06 -20.85 0.67
CA LEU A 228 -14.55 -19.88 -0.32
C LEU A 228 -13.54 -19.69 -1.46
N CYS A 229 -12.26 -19.50 -1.14
CA CYS A 229 -11.20 -19.35 -2.15
C CYS A 229 -11.01 -20.63 -2.97
N PHE A 230 -11.10 -21.81 -2.38
CA PHE A 230 -11.04 -23.10 -3.10
C PHE A 230 -12.20 -23.24 -4.07
N ALA A 231 -13.40 -22.84 -3.65
CA ALA A 231 -14.58 -22.84 -4.53
C ALA A 231 -14.44 -21.86 -5.70
N VAL A 232 -13.85 -20.66 -5.46
CA VAL A 232 -13.56 -19.67 -6.51
C VAL A 232 -12.45 -20.16 -7.46
N ALA A 233 -11.42 -20.82 -6.95
CA ALA A 233 -10.32 -21.36 -7.74
C ALA A 233 -10.69 -22.66 -8.50
N GLY A 234 -11.80 -23.30 -8.13
CA GLY A 234 -12.23 -24.61 -8.64
C GLY A 234 -11.68 -25.80 -7.84
N SER A 235 -10.57 -25.65 -7.13
CA SER A 235 -10.02 -26.65 -6.20
C SER A 235 -9.05 -26.03 -5.20
N ARG A 236 -8.72 -26.78 -4.13
CA ARG A 236 -7.66 -26.42 -3.19
C ARG A 236 -6.30 -26.31 -3.88
N ASP A 237 -5.94 -27.28 -4.71
CA ASP A 237 -4.63 -27.32 -5.37
C ASP A 237 -4.45 -26.15 -6.33
N ALA A 238 -5.50 -25.76 -7.05
CA ALA A 238 -5.50 -24.59 -7.93
C ALA A 238 -5.26 -23.30 -7.14
N PHE A 239 -5.92 -23.14 -5.98
CA PHE A 239 -5.69 -22.00 -5.12
C PHE A 239 -4.29 -21.97 -4.52
N VAL A 240 -3.79 -23.10 -3.99
CA VAL A 240 -2.45 -23.17 -3.36
C VAL A 240 -1.34 -22.88 -4.39
N ALA A 241 -1.53 -23.30 -5.65
CA ALA A 241 -0.61 -22.98 -6.74
C ALA A 241 -0.61 -21.48 -7.06
N ARG A 242 -1.77 -20.81 -7.04
CA ARG A 242 -1.94 -19.38 -7.33
C ARG A 242 -2.83 -18.72 -6.28
N PRO A 243 -2.32 -18.46 -5.07
CA PRO A 243 -3.11 -17.89 -3.98
C PRO A 243 -3.39 -16.40 -4.25
N PHE A 244 -4.64 -16.07 -4.56
CA PHE A 244 -5.10 -14.72 -4.86
C PHE A 244 -5.67 -14.00 -3.62
N LEU A 245 -5.60 -14.63 -2.46
CA LEU A 245 -5.94 -14.05 -1.17
C LEU A 245 -4.86 -14.42 -0.14
N SER A 246 -4.58 -13.50 0.78
CA SER A 246 -3.67 -13.68 1.91
C SER A 246 -4.23 -13.04 3.18
N PHE A 247 -3.68 -13.43 4.35
CA PHE A 247 -4.12 -12.90 5.64
C PHE A 247 -3.11 -11.94 6.26
N ASN A 248 -3.58 -10.75 6.66
CA ASN A 248 -2.89 -9.87 7.61
C ASN A 248 -3.13 -10.38 9.03
N ILE A 249 -2.07 -10.76 9.74
CA ILE A 249 -2.17 -11.36 11.07
C ILE A 249 -1.28 -10.61 12.04
N ASN A 250 -1.90 -9.92 13.00
CA ASN A 250 -1.22 -9.30 14.12
C ASN A 250 -1.11 -10.34 15.25
N HIS A 251 -0.09 -11.19 15.19
CA HIS A 251 0.07 -12.35 16.09
C HIS A 251 0.61 -12.00 17.46
N VAL A 252 0.91 -10.73 17.71
CA VAL A 252 1.47 -10.21 18.96
C VAL A 252 0.60 -9.10 19.53
N THR A 253 0.42 -9.12 20.84
CA THR A 253 0.01 -7.97 21.65
C THR A 253 1.28 -7.38 22.27
N PRO A 254 1.83 -6.27 21.72
CA PRO A 254 3.07 -5.70 22.24
C PRO A 254 2.94 -5.22 23.69
N PRO A 255 4.00 -5.33 24.52
CA PRO A 255 5.29 -5.90 24.20
C PRO A 255 5.35 -7.42 24.46
N LEU A 256 5.90 -8.16 23.51
CA LEU A 256 6.37 -9.54 23.64
C LEU A 256 5.34 -10.53 24.23
N ARG A 257 4.08 -10.48 23.78
CA ARG A 257 3.01 -11.41 24.15
C ARG A 257 2.32 -11.96 22.92
N TYR A 258 2.07 -13.24 22.85
CA TYR A 258 1.27 -13.81 21.78
C TYR A 258 -0.22 -13.44 21.90
N ALA A 259 -0.87 -13.19 20.79
CA ALA A 259 -2.32 -13.06 20.68
C ALA A 259 -2.90 -14.44 20.28
N ALA A 260 -3.56 -15.12 21.21
CA ALA A 260 -3.95 -16.52 21.05
C ALA A 260 -4.81 -16.77 19.80
N ASP A 261 -5.86 -15.96 19.59
CA ASP A 261 -6.75 -16.11 18.43
C ASP A 261 -6.02 -15.87 17.12
N ALA A 262 -5.13 -14.86 17.06
CA ALA A 262 -4.35 -14.56 15.87
C ALA A 262 -3.33 -15.67 15.55
N CYS A 263 -2.74 -16.31 16.57
CA CYS A 263 -1.89 -17.49 16.38
C CYS A 263 -2.70 -18.68 15.84
N ALA A 264 -3.91 -18.89 16.32
CA ALA A 264 -4.79 -19.95 15.82
C ALA A 264 -5.20 -19.69 14.35
N VAL A 265 -5.48 -18.43 13.99
CA VAL A 265 -5.73 -18.01 12.60
C VAL A 265 -4.50 -18.25 11.73
N MET A 266 -3.29 -17.91 12.22
CA MET A 266 -2.04 -18.15 11.49
C MET A 266 -1.83 -19.63 11.19
N ALA A 267 -2.00 -20.49 12.18
CA ALA A 267 -1.88 -21.94 11.98
C ALA A 267 -2.89 -22.44 10.95
N ALA A 268 -4.17 -22.09 11.08
CA ALA A 268 -5.23 -22.48 10.15
C ALA A 268 -4.95 -22.00 8.72
N ALA A 269 -4.49 -20.76 8.54
CA ALA A 269 -4.15 -20.21 7.24
C ALA A 269 -3.00 -20.98 6.57
N VAL A 270 -1.91 -21.21 7.32
CA VAL A 270 -0.75 -21.97 6.83
C VAL A 270 -1.14 -23.40 6.46
N GLU A 271 -1.91 -24.10 7.29
CA GLU A 271 -2.44 -25.45 7.04
C GLU A 271 -3.32 -25.51 5.78
N CYS A 272 -4.03 -24.43 5.46
CA CYS A 272 -4.82 -24.29 4.23
C CYS A 272 -3.99 -23.86 3.00
N GLY A 273 -2.70 -23.57 3.17
CA GLY A 273 -1.84 -23.07 2.10
C GLY A 273 -2.06 -21.60 1.73
N VAL A 274 -2.75 -20.83 2.58
CA VAL A 274 -2.97 -19.40 2.41
C VAL A 274 -1.73 -18.63 2.85
N PRO A 275 -1.19 -17.69 2.03
CA PRO A 275 -0.08 -16.84 2.44
C PRO A 275 -0.47 -15.96 3.65
N VAL A 276 0.50 -15.75 4.54
CA VAL A 276 0.29 -14.94 5.76
C VAL A 276 1.31 -13.81 5.87
N HIS A 277 0.87 -12.70 6.42
CA HIS A 277 1.72 -11.56 6.78
C HIS A 277 1.85 -11.56 8.31
N ALA A 278 3.03 -11.94 8.82
CA ALA A 278 3.31 -11.98 10.26
C ALA A 278 3.61 -10.57 10.76
N ASN A 279 2.58 -9.84 11.16
CA ASN A 279 2.67 -8.43 11.49
C ASN A 279 2.78 -8.19 13.00
N THR A 280 3.53 -7.14 13.34
CA THR A 280 3.61 -6.55 14.67
C THR A 280 3.35 -5.04 14.58
N PHE A 281 3.04 -4.37 15.70
CA PHE A 281 2.75 -2.93 15.70
C PHE A 281 3.00 -2.28 17.06
N GLY A 282 4.20 -2.49 17.62
CA GLY A 282 4.62 -1.80 18.85
C GLY A 282 4.65 -0.28 18.66
N GLN A 283 4.04 0.46 19.57
CA GLN A 283 3.98 1.94 19.53
C GLN A 283 5.11 2.54 20.33
N LEU A 284 5.90 3.41 19.70
CA LEU A 284 7.03 4.08 20.34
C LEU A 284 6.60 4.84 21.61
N GLY A 285 7.28 4.56 22.72
CA GLY A 285 7.02 5.18 24.01
C GLY A 285 5.78 4.68 24.75
N ALA A 286 5.00 3.78 24.14
CA ALA A 286 3.81 3.17 24.74
C ALA A 286 3.95 1.65 24.90
N SER A 287 4.00 0.91 23.81
CA SER A 287 4.14 -0.55 23.82
C SER A 287 5.47 -1.04 23.20
N SER A 288 6.36 -0.11 22.88
CA SER A 288 7.77 -0.38 22.52
C SER A 288 8.65 0.78 23.06
N PRO A 289 10.00 0.58 23.10
CA PRO A 289 10.90 1.66 23.49
C PRO A 289 10.70 2.92 22.66
N VAL A 290 10.90 4.09 23.28
CA VAL A 290 10.76 5.39 22.60
C VAL A 290 11.85 5.65 21.56
N THR A 291 12.95 4.89 21.62
CA THR A 291 14.05 5.01 20.64
C THR A 291 13.74 4.22 19.38
N VAL A 292 14.06 4.78 18.22
CA VAL A 292 13.88 4.13 16.92
C VAL A 292 14.55 2.75 16.89
N ALA A 293 15.82 2.66 17.28
CA ALA A 293 16.57 1.40 17.26
C ALA A 293 15.95 0.34 18.18
N GLY A 294 15.58 0.71 19.41
CA GLY A 294 14.94 -0.20 20.37
C GLY A 294 13.58 -0.69 19.90
N SER A 295 12.76 0.19 19.32
CA SER A 295 11.46 -0.18 18.78
C SER A 295 11.59 -1.10 17.55
N VAL A 296 12.55 -0.84 16.68
CA VAL A 296 12.85 -1.75 15.56
C VAL A 296 13.34 -3.10 16.08
N ALA A 297 14.26 -3.15 17.06
CA ALA A 297 14.76 -4.40 17.63
C ALA A 297 13.63 -5.24 18.27
N GLN A 298 12.73 -4.63 19.04
CA GLN A 298 11.55 -5.32 19.59
C GLN A 298 10.64 -5.84 18.47
N SER A 299 10.32 -5.01 17.49
CA SER A 299 9.43 -5.40 16.38
C SER A 299 10.05 -6.53 15.54
N VAL A 300 11.37 -6.52 15.35
CA VAL A 300 12.11 -7.62 14.71
C VAL A 300 11.97 -8.90 15.52
N ALA A 301 12.22 -8.86 16.84
CA ALA A 301 12.08 -10.00 17.73
C ALA A 301 10.68 -10.61 17.68
N GLU A 302 9.65 -9.78 17.84
CA GLU A 302 8.25 -10.19 17.77
C GLU A 302 7.89 -10.80 16.41
N THR A 303 8.36 -10.20 15.32
CA THR A 303 8.11 -10.70 13.95
C THR A 303 8.81 -12.04 13.72
N LEU A 304 10.06 -12.19 14.15
CA LEU A 304 10.78 -13.47 14.06
C LEU A 304 10.05 -14.56 14.84
N ALA A 305 9.54 -14.27 16.05
CA ALA A 305 8.77 -15.23 16.83
C ALA A 305 7.53 -15.76 16.07
N GLY A 306 6.81 -14.88 15.37
CA GLY A 306 5.67 -15.26 14.52
C GLY A 306 6.09 -16.05 13.27
N MET A 307 7.19 -15.67 12.63
CA MET A 307 7.69 -16.37 11.45
C MET A 307 8.22 -17.77 11.80
N VAL A 308 8.93 -17.92 12.94
CA VAL A 308 9.35 -19.22 13.46
C VAL A 308 8.14 -20.10 13.75
N PHE A 309 7.08 -19.52 14.29
CA PHE A 309 5.84 -20.25 14.51
C PHE A 309 5.19 -20.69 13.18
N ALA A 310 5.02 -19.81 12.21
CA ALA A 310 4.46 -20.17 10.91
C ALA A 310 5.28 -21.27 10.21
N TRP A 311 6.61 -21.16 10.24
CA TRP A 311 7.53 -22.17 9.74
C TRP A 311 7.39 -23.51 10.48
N SER A 312 7.14 -23.49 11.78
CA SER A 312 6.92 -24.72 12.57
C SER A 312 5.62 -25.43 12.23
N VAL A 313 4.63 -24.72 11.66
CA VAL A 313 3.37 -25.30 11.17
C VAL A 313 3.60 -26.00 9.82
N ASP A 314 4.27 -25.32 8.89
CA ASP A 314 4.67 -25.82 7.56
C ASP A 314 5.98 -25.15 7.15
N GLU A 315 7.03 -25.93 6.92
CA GLU A 315 8.33 -25.42 6.45
C GLU A 315 8.25 -24.74 5.08
N GLY A 316 7.24 -25.08 4.28
CA GLY A 316 6.93 -24.45 3.00
C GLY A 316 6.05 -23.19 3.07
N ALA A 317 5.70 -22.71 4.27
CA ALA A 317 4.80 -21.58 4.44
C ALA A 317 5.22 -20.33 3.65
N LYS A 318 4.23 -19.70 3.00
CA LYS A 318 4.41 -18.40 2.35
C LYS A 318 4.15 -17.31 3.40
N VAL A 319 5.19 -16.86 4.08
CA VAL A 319 5.08 -15.85 5.15
C VAL A 319 5.95 -14.64 4.88
N THR A 320 5.41 -13.43 5.10
CA THR A 320 6.18 -12.18 4.99
C THR A 320 6.61 -11.65 6.35
N PHE A 321 7.77 -11.02 6.38
CA PHE A 321 8.30 -10.29 7.53
C PHE A 321 7.54 -8.96 7.68
N GLY A 322 6.79 -8.79 8.75
CA GLY A 322 5.90 -7.67 8.99
C GLY A 322 6.21 -6.86 10.25
N ALA A 323 7.48 -6.52 10.49
CA ALA A 323 7.83 -5.57 11.55
C ALA A 323 7.27 -4.19 11.20
N ARG A 324 6.31 -3.71 12.00
CA ARG A 324 5.58 -2.46 11.76
C ARG A 324 5.56 -1.59 13.02
N PRO A 325 6.72 -1.12 13.50
CA PRO A 325 6.75 -0.18 14.63
C PRO A 325 6.00 1.10 14.27
N MET A 326 5.20 1.63 15.20
CA MET A 326 4.31 2.77 14.98
C MET A 326 4.71 3.93 15.88
N VAL A 327 4.46 5.16 15.42
CA VAL A 327 4.67 6.37 16.21
C VAL A 327 3.39 6.74 16.95
N THR A 328 3.54 7.09 18.22
CA THR A 328 2.48 7.72 19.03
C THR A 328 2.86 9.17 19.28
N ASP A 329 1.96 10.11 19.05
CA ASP A 329 2.14 11.47 19.56
C ASP A 329 2.02 11.44 21.08
N LEU A 330 3.16 11.51 21.76
CA LEU A 330 3.23 11.40 23.23
C LEU A 330 2.54 12.55 23.98
N ARG A 331 2.16 13.63 23.28
CA ARG A 331 1.39 14.74 23.86
C ARG A 331 -0.10 14.42 23.95
N THR A 332 -0.61 13.63 23.01
CA THR A 332 -2.04 13.33 22.86
C THR A 332 -2.38 11.86 23.08
N GLY A 333 -1.40 10.98 23.01
CA GLY A 333 -1.59 9.53 23.01
C GLY A 333 -2.15 8.96 21.70
N ALA A 334 -2.36 9.80 20.67
CA ALA A 334 -2.91 9.38 19.40
C ALA A 334 -1.83 8.73 18.51
N LEU A 335 -2.25 7.81 17.65
CA LEU A 335 -1.40 7.29 16.58
C LEU A 335 -1.02 8.44 15.64
N SER A 336 0.27 8.58 15.33
CA SER A 336 0.80 9.53 14.35
C SER A 336 1.35 8.76 13.14
N GLY A 337 0.51 8.60 12.13
CA GLY A 337 0.83 7.81 10.92
C GLY A 337 1.57 8.60 9.85
N GLY A 338 1.47 9.93 9.86
CA GLY A 338 1.99 10.83 8.82
C GLY A 338 3.36 11.44 9.10
N GLY A 339 3.92 11.23 10.30
CA GLY A 339 5.17 11.86 10.72
C GLY A 339 6.42 11.34 10.00
N GLY A 340 7.48 12.16 9.98
CA GLY A 340 8.79 11.78 9.45
C GLY A 340 9.43 10.62 10.20
N GLU A 341 9.20 10.54 11.52
CA GLU A 341 9.64 9.43 12.37
C GLU A 341 9.02 8.10 11.93
N GLN A 342 7.73 8.10 11.58
CA GLN A 342 7.04 6.93 11.06
C GLN A 342 7.66 6.45 9.73
N ALA A 343 8.00 7.38 8.85
CA ALA A 343 8.62 7.07 7.57
C ALA A 343 10.01 6.43 7.74
N VAL A 344 10.83 6.96 8.65
CA VAL A 344 12.17 6.41 8.98
C VAL A 344 12.04 5.03 9.64
N LEU A 345 11.11 4.87 10.57
CA LEU A 345 10.84 3.58 11.23
C LEU A 345 10.50 2.47 10.24
N MET A 346 9.60 2.74 9.30
CA MET A 346 9.21 1.76 8.29
C MET A 346 10.37 1.42 7.35
N ALA A 347 11.17 2.41 6.97
CA ALA A 347 12.36 2.17 6.15
C ALA A 347 13.41 1.32 6.90
N ALA A 348 13.66 1.59 8.18
CA ALA A 348 14.56 0.81 9.02
C ALA A 348 14.07 -0.64 9.21
N ALA A 349 12.78 -0.84 9.50
CA ALA A 349 12.17 -2.16 9.58
C ALA A 349 12.26 -2.93 8.25
N THR A 350 12.07 -2.25 7.13
CA THR A 350 12.24 -2.81 5.78
C THR A 350 13.69 -3.24 5.53
N GLN A 351 14.68 -2.43 5.96
CA GLN A 351 16.09 -2.83 5.86
C GLN A 351 16.40 -4.08 6.68
N MET A 352 15.82 -4.27 7.86
CA MET A 352 15.98 -5.50 8.62
C MET A 352 15.41 -6.71 7.88
N ALA A 353 14.28 -6.59 7.22
CA ALA A 353 13.76 -7.65 6.35
C ALA A 353 14.72 -7.97 5.19
N GLN A 354 15.31 -6.95 4.57
CA GLN A 354 16.32 -7.12 3.52
C GLN A 354 17.61 -7.75 4.07
N TYR A 355 18.02 -7.42 5.30
CA TYR A 355 19.14 -8.06 5.99
C TYR A 355 18.93 -9.59 6.11
N TYR A 356 17.72 -10.02 6.47
CA TYR A 356 17.34 -11.45 6.49
C TYR A 356 17.02 -12.02 5.10
N ARG A 357 16.99 -11.21 4.05
CA ARG A 357 16.56 -11.58 2.68
C ARG A 357 15.15 -12.18 2.64
N LEU A 358 14.25 -11.66 3.44
CA LEU A 358 12.87 -12.15 3.53
C LEU A 358 11.90 -11.24 2.77
N PRO A 359 10.87 -11.81 2.10
CA PRO A 359 9.73 -11.04 1.63
C PRO A 359 9.10 -10.28 2.79
N ASN A 360 8.71 -9.03 2.56
CA ASN A 360 8.30 -8.16 3.65
C ASN A 360 7.06 -7.35 3.35
N THR A 361 6.45 -6.84 4.41
CA THR A 361 5.32 -5.94 4.36
C THR A 361 5.50 -4.82 5.36
N CYS A 362 5.11 -3.60 4.97
CA CYS A 362 5.14 -2.43 5.84
C CYS A 362 3.84 -1.61 5.72
N ILE A 363 3.71 -0.61 6.58
CA ILE A 363 2.64 0.37 6.56
C ILE A 363 3.22 1.71 6.11
N ALA A 364 2.66 2.29 5.04
CA ALA A 364 2.97 3.66 4.65
C ALA A 364 1.78 4.27 3.91
N GLY A 365 1.62 5.60 4.01
CA GLY A 365 0.47 6.31 3.42
C GLY A 365 -0.67 6.57 4.40
N ALA A 366 -0.53 6.21 5.67
CA ALA A 366 -1.41 6.73 6.72
C ALA A 366 -1.14 8.23 6.90
N THR A 367 -2.21 9.03 6.96
CA THR A 367 -2.12 10.47 7.25
C THR A 367 -2.92 10.81 8.50
N ASP A 368 -2.46 11.82 9.22
CA ASP A 368 -3.16 12.37 10.39
C ASP A 368 -4.21 13.41 9.98
N SER A 369 -4.20 13.86 8.71
CA SER A 369 -5.23 14.76 8.18
C SER A 369 -6.62 14.11 8.18
N LYS A 370 -7.66 14.95 8.41
CA LYS A 370 -9.07 14.55 8.47
C LYS A 370 -9.76 14.70 7.11
N ILE A 371 -9.09 15.28 6.13
CA ILE A 371 -9.58 15.45 4.76
C ILE A 371 -8.44 15.22 3.76
N ALA A 372 -8.77 15.00 2.50
CA ALA A 372 -7.77 14.83 1.44
C ALA A 372 -7.23 16.21 1.00
N ASP A 373 -6.42 16.84 1.84
CA ASP A 373 -5.81 18.16 1.65
C ASP A 373 -4.28 18.11 1.47
N ALA A 374 -3.63 19.26 1.57
CA ALA A 374 -2.18 19.36 1.44
C ALA A 374 -1.45 18.53 2.51
N GLN A 375 -1.97 18.49 3.77
CA GLN A 375 -1.41 17.65 4.83
C GLN A 375 -1.47 16.17 4.43
N SER A 376 -2.60 15.70 3.95
CA SER A 376 -2.75 14.32 3.46
C SER A 376 -1.75 14.02 2.35
N GLY A 377 -1.56 14.94 1.41
CA GLY A 377 -0.65 14.77 0.28
C GLY A 377 0.81 14.63 0.70
N PHE A 378 1.35 15.54 1.53
CA PHE A 378 2.76 15.49 1.91
C PHE A 378 3.08 14.33 2.87
N GLU A 379 2.20 14.02 3.83
CA GLU A 379 2.40 12.91 4.77
C GLU A 379 2.42 11.55 4.07
N LYS A 380 1.45 11.30 3.19
CA LYS A 380 1.39 10.07 2.41
C LYS A 380 2.56 9.95 1.45
N SER A 381 2.85 11.02 0.69
CA SER A 381 3.94 11.02 -0.28
C SER A 381 5.29 10.75 0.38
N LEU A 382 5.59 11.39 1.52
CA LEU A 382 6.83 11.18 2.26
C LEU A 382 6.97 9.71 2.70
N SER A 383 5.98 9.19 3.41
CA SER A 383 6.06 7.86 4.01
C SER A 383 6.11 6.75 2.96
N VAL A 384 5.29 6.82 1.91
CA VAL A 384 5.29 5.83 0.82
C VAL A 384 6.59 5.90 0.01
N THR A 385 7.09 7.11 -0.27
CA THR A 385 8.35 7.28 -0.99
C THR A 385 9.51 6.63 -0.24
N LEU A 386 9.66 6.88 1.07
CA LEU A 386 10.76 6.32 1.84
C LEU A 386 10.65 4.79 1.99
N ALA A 387 9.44 4.26 2.19
CA ALA A 387 9.21 2.81 2.21
C ALA A 387 9.54 2.15 0.87
N ALA A 388 9.11 2.75 -0.24
CA ALA A 388 9.40 2.27 -1.59
C ALA A 388 10.90 2.36 -1.91
N GLN A 389 11.56 3.47 -1.55
CA GLN A 389 13.00 3.65 -1.70
C GLN A 389 13.79 2.66 -0.83
N ALA A 390 13.29 2.26 0.33
CA ALA A 390 13.87 1.20 1.15
C ALA A 390 13.66 -0.21 0.55
N GLY A 391 12.78 -0.38 -0.44
CA GLY A 391 12.51 -1.64 -1.13
C GLY A 391 11.51 -2.53 -0.41
N ALA A 392 10.48 -1.95 0.20
CA ALA A 392 9.38 -2.71 0.80
C ALA A 392 8.59 -3.47 -0.26
N ASN A 393 8.37 -4.78 -0.06
CA ASN A 393 7.70 -5.60 -1.07
C ASN A 393 6.19 -5.34 -1.11
N VAL A 394 5.54 -5.20 0.04
CA VAL A 394 4.09 -4.96 0.16
C VAL A 394 3.88 -3.74 1.05
N ILE A 395 3.53 -2.61 0.45
CA ILE A 395 3.20 -1.38 1.18
C ILE A 395 1.69 -1.31 1.30
N THR A 396 1.18 -1.60 2.49
CA THR A 396 -0.25 -1.49 2.80
C THR A 396 -0.60 -0.08 3.27
N GLN A 397 -1.90 0.30 3.16
CA GLN A 397 -2.43 1.60 3.59
C GLN A 397 -1.93 2.78 2.74
N ALA A 398 -1.37 2.52 1.56
CA ALA A 398 -0.81 3.54 0.69
C ALA A 398 -1.88 4.47 0.06
N CYS A 399 -3.16 4.11 0.17
CA CYS A 399 -4.26 4.88 -0.39
C CYS A 399 -5.55 4.80 0.45
N GLY A 400 -6.39 5.82 0.33
CA GLY A 400 -7.72 5.89 0.90
C GLY A 400 -7.79 6.32 2.37
N MET A 401 -6.73 6.15 3.16
CA MET A 401 -6.74 6.37 4.61
C MET A 401 -6.65 7.85 5.00
N LEU A 402 -7.38 8.21 6.06
CA LEU A 402 -7.40 9.52 6.74
C LEU A 402 -7.43 9.32 8.25
N ALA A 403 -7.24 10.41 9.00
CA ALA A 403 -7.44 10.49 10.45
C ALA A 403 -6.73 9.38 11.22
N SER A 404 -5.44 9.17 10.95
CA SER A 404 -4.60 8.17 11.60
C SER A 404 -5.24 6.76 11.57
N LEU A 405 -5.72 6.33 10.40
CA LEU A 405 -6.41 5.06 10.13
C LEU A 405 -7.83 4.95 10.73
N SER A 406 -8.36 6.01 11.32
CA SER A 406 -9.73 6.00 11.89
C SER A 406 -10.81 6.17 10.83
N ALA A 407 -10.44 6.66 9.64
CA ALA A 407 -11.36 6.89 8.55
C ALA A 407 -10.76 6.60 7.17
N CYS A 408 -11.65 6.39 6.20
CA CYS A 408 -11.33 6.21 4.80
C CYS A 408 -12.15 7.22 3.96
N ALA A 409 -11.60 7.70 2.84
CA ALA A 409 -12.35 8.50 1.87
C ALA A 409 -12.20 7.91 0.47
N LEU A 410 -13.31 7.76 -0.24
CA LEU A 410 -13.33 7.13 -1.57
C LEU A 410 -12.63 8.00 -2.62
N GLU A 411 -12.76 9.33 -2.54
CA GLU A 411 -12.02 10.26 -3.39
C GLU A 411 -10.51 10.20 -3.17
N SER A 412 -10.05 9.88 -1.96
CA SER A 412 -8.62 9.75 -1.68
C SER A 412 -7.96 8.63 -2.48
N TYR A 413 -8.68 7.55 -2.84
CA TYR A 413 -8.11 6.53 -3.73
C TYR A 413 -7.69 7.09 -5.07
N VAL A 414 -8.48 7.99 -5.62
CA VAL A 414 -8.23 8.59 -6.94
C VAL A 414 -7.05 9.57 -6.88
N ILE A 415 -6.96 10.37 -5.79
CA ILE A 415 -5.83 11.28 -5.56
C ILE A 415 -4.55 10.48 -5.33
N ASP A 416 -4.65 9.46 -4.48
CA ASP A 416 -3.52 8.64 -4.10
C ASP A 416 -3.02 7.79 -5.28
N ASP A 417 -3.88 7.39 -6.24
CA ASP A 417 -3.46 6.70 -7.47
C ASP A 417 -2.46 7.53 -8.27
N ASP A 418 -2.74 8.82 -8.48
CA ASP A 418 -1.81 9.72 -9.17
C ASP A 418 -0.51 9.95 -8.37
N MET A 419 -0.61 10.12 -7.06
CA MET A 419 0.55 10.21 -6.16
C MET A 419 1.42 8.96 -6.25
N LEU A 420 0.81 7.78 -6.17
CA LEU A 420 1.49 6.49 -6.26
C LEU A 420 2.14 6.29 -7.63
N GLY A 421 1.47 6.71 -8.70
CA GLY A 421 2.04 6.72 -10.04
C GLY A 421 3.34 7.52 -10.09
N GLY A 422 3.36 8.73 -9.51
CA GLY A 422 4.56 9.57 -9.39
C GLY A 422 5.68 8.90 -8.61
N ILE A 423 5.36 8.30 -7.46
CA ILE A 423 6.33 7.59 -6.59
C ILE A 423 6.92 6.38 -7.33
N LEU A 424 6.09 5.54 -7.93
CA LEU A 424 6.52 4.35 -8.66
C LEU A 424 7.38 4.74 -9.87
N ARG A 425 7.01 5.81 -10.58
CA ARG A 425 7.82 6.33 -11.69
C ARG A 425 9.20 6.80 -11.21
N ALA A 426 9.29 7.40 -10.01
CA ALA A 426 10.55 7.84 -9.42
C ALA A 426 11.48 6.69 -8.98
N LEU A 427 10.96 5.48 -8.84
CA LEU A 427 11.78 4.27 -8.62
C LEU A 427 12.48 3.78 -9.88
N ARG A 428 11.97 4.13 -11.06
CA ARG A 428 12.58 3.75 -12.33
C ARG A 428 13.85 4.57 -12.54
N MET A 429 14.99 3.90 -12.41
CA MET A 429 16.29 4.53 -12.61
C MET A 429 16.48 4.93 -14.06
N PRO A 430 17.22 6.05 -14.33
CA PRO A 430 17.54 6.44 -15.68
C PRO A 430 18.41 5.38 -16.36
N GLU A 431 18.08 5.05 -17.58
CA GLU A 431 18.91 4.26 -18.46
C GLU A 431 20.02 5.15 -19.04
N VAL A 432 21.28 4.72 -18.93
CA VAL A 432 22.43 5.48 -19.44
C VAL A 432 23.16 4.64 -20.49
N ASN A 433 22.98 5.00 -21.75
CA ASN A 433 23.62 4.39 -22.91
C ASN A 433 23.77 5.43 -24.05
N ALA A 434 24.35 5.05 -25.17
CA ALA A 434 24.57 5.98 -26.31
C ALA A 434 23.28 6.61 -26.83
N GLU A 435 22.17 5.84 -26.91
CA GLU A 435 20.87 6.36 -27.34
C GLU A 435 20.29 7.37 -26.34
N THR A 436 20.36 7.08 -25.03
CA THR A 436 19.77 7.95 -24.00
C THR A 436 20.63 9.17 -23.70
N LEU A 437 21.94 9.12 -23.95
CA LEU A 437 22.83 10.28 -23.91
C LEU A 437 22.59 11.23 -25.08
N ALA A 438 22.01 10.74 -26.19
CA ALA A 438 21.44 11.50 -27.29
C ALA A 438 22.39 12.52 -27.97
N VAL A 439 23.69 12.23 -28.03
CA VAL A 439 24.69 13.19 -28.60
C VAL A 439 24.38 13.53 -30.05
N ASP A 440 24.04 12.53 -30.87
CA ASP A 440 23.70 12.74 -32.28
C ASP A 440 22.40 13.55 -32.43
N ALA A 441 21.37 13.25 -31.64
CA ALA A 441 20.12 14.02 -31.61
C ALA A 441 20.35 15.48 -31.17
N ILE A 442 21.28 15.73 -30.26
CA ILE A 442 21.69 17.10 -29.88
C ILE A 442 22.35 17.79 -31.07
N ALA A 443 23.25 17.11 -31.77
CA ALA A 443 23.94 17.69 -32.95
C ALA A 443 22.94 18.02 -34.06
N GLU A 444 22.01 17.13 -34.39
CA GLU A 444 20.95 17.34 -35.37
C GLU A 444 20.07 18.56 -35.04
N VAL A 445 19.60 18.66 -33.78
CA VAL A 445 18.73 19.75 -33.34
C VAL A 445 19.47 21.11 -33.35
N VAL A 446 20.73 21.14 -32.94
CA VAL A 446 21.54 22.36 -32.93
C VAL A 446 21.84 22.83 -34.36
N ALA A 447 22.03 21.92 -35.31
CA ALA A 447 22.24 22.25 -36.73
C ALA A 447 20.94 22.57 -37.47
N GLY A 448 19.78 22.22 -36.96
CA GLY A 448 18.46 22.35 -37.58
C GLY A 448 17.53 23.32 -36.87
N ASP A 449 16.38 22.80 -36.41
CA ASP A 449 15.25 23.58 -35.89
C ASP A 449 15.49 24.25 -34.53
N GLY A 450 16.54 23.90 -33.79
CA GLY A 450 16.89 24.46 -32.48
C GLY A 450 15.95 24.03 -31.34
N HIS A 451 15.08 23.03 -31.54
CA HIS A 451 14.21 22.50 -30.49
C HIS A 451 13.89 21.01 -30.70
N PHE A 452 13.67 20.29 -29.58
CA PHE A 452 13.44 18.83 -29.58
C PHE A 452 11.97 18.42 -29.76
N LEU A 453 10.99 19.34 -29.78
CA LEU A 453 9.56 19.01 -29.75
C LEU A 453 9.10 18.12 -30.92
N GLY A 454 9.64 18.34 -32.13
CA GLY A 454 9.35 17.54 -33.32
C GLY A 454 10.35 16.40 -33.57
N HIS A 455 11.37 16.25 -32.72
CA HIS A 455 12.41 15.27 -32.93
C HIS A 455 11.91 13.83 -32.74
N ALA A 456 12.34 12.90 -33.58
CA ALA A 456 11.89 11.52 -33.58
C ALA A 456 12.10 10.80 -32.24
N GLN A 457 13.18 11.09 -31.52
CA GLN A 457 13.44 10.53 -30.18
C GLN A 457 12.39 11.01 -29.16
N THR A 458 12.02 12.31 -29.18
CA THR A 458 10.97 12.85 -28.32
C THR A 458 9.64 12.14 -28.56
N LEU A 459 9.23 12.00 -29.82
CA LEU A 459 7.98 11.33 -30.20
C LEU A 459 7.93 9.85 -29.76
N ARG A 460 9.05 9.14 -29.86
CA ARG A 460 9.14 7.74 -29.40
C ARG A 460 9.09 7.64 -27.89
N ARG A 461 9.82 8.48 -27.16
CA ARG A 461 10.02 8.35 -25.71
C ARG A 461 8.97 9.07 -24.85
N MET A 462 8.22 10.04 -25.43
CA MET A 462 7.22 10.78 -24.66
C MET A 462 6.14 9.88 -24.05
N GLN A 463 5.83 8.72 -24.66
CA GLN A 463 4.82 7.81 -24.15
C GLN A 463 5.38 6.77 -23.17
N SER A 464 6.65 6.38 -23.29
CA SER A 464 7.28 5.35 -22.47
C SER A 464 7.99 5.89 -21.24
N ASP A 465 8.54 7.12 -21.32
CA ASP A 465 9.41 7.66 -20.29
C ASP A 465 8.70 8.66 -19.36
N PHE A 466 7.57 9.20 -19.80
CA PHE A 466 6.79 10.18 -19.02
C PHE A 466 5.54 9.55 -18.43
N LEU A 467 5.28 9.88 -17.17
CA LEU A 467 4.00 9.61 -16.51
C LEU A 467 3.06 10.79 -16.74
N TYR A 468 1.90 10.50 -17.30
CA TYR A 468 0.81 11.47 -17.43
C TYR A 468 -0.21 11.23 -16.31
N PRO A 469 -0.45 12.22 -15.42
CA PRO A 469 -1.40 12.06 -14.33
C PRO A 469 -2.83 11.93 -14.86
N ASN A 470 -3.69 11.25 -14.09
CA ASN A 470 -5.10 11.07 -14.44
C ASN A 470 -5.96 12.26 -14.02
N ILE A 471 -5.64 12.91 -12.89
CA ILE A 471 -6.42 14.01 -12.33
C ILE A 471 -5.58 15.23 -11.93
N ALA A 472 -4.28 15.09 -11.69
CA ALA A 472 -3.41 16.22 -11.38
C ALA A 472 -3.25 17.11 -12.61
N ASP A 473 -3.51 18.41 -12.46
CA ASP A 473 -3.55 19.36 -13.55
C ASP A 473 -2.13 19.82 -13.96
N ARG A 474 -1.84 19.80 -15.27
CA ARG A 474 -0.61 20.31 -15.89
C ARG A 474 -0.90 21.31 -17.00
N ARG A 475 -2.15 21.76 -17.13
CA ARG A 475 -2.59 22.73 -18.13
C ARG A 475 -2.05 24.14 -17.80
N ALA A 476 -2.12 25.02 -18.79
CA ALA A 476 -1.85 26.43 -18.54
C ALA A 476 -2.89 27.04 -17.58
N PHE A 477 -2.48 28.02 -16.78
CA PHE A 477 -3.34 28.65 -15.78
C PHE A 477 -4.69 29.14 -16.36
N ALA A 478 -4.64 29.79 -17.52
CA ALA A 478 -5.85 30.31 -18.20
C ALA A 478 -6.81 29.18 -18.65
N GLU A 479 -6.29 28.01 -19.03
CA GLU A 479 -7.12 26.86 -19.39
C GLU A 479 -7.78 26.25 -18.16
N TRP A 480 -7.06 26.18 -17.03
CA TRP A 480 -7.60 25.72 -15.76
C TRP A 480 -8.70 26.64 -15.24
N GLU A 481 -8.51 27.99 -15.32
CA GLU A 481 -9.55 28.96 -14.98
C GLU A 481 -10.79 28.82 -15.87
N ALA A 482 -10.59 28.70 -17.18
CA ALA A 482 -11.69 28.55 -18.14
C ALA A 482 -12.51 27.26 -17.93
N ASP A 483 -11.89 26.21 -17.36
CA ASP A 483 -12.56 24.94 -17.00
C ASP A 483 -13.15 24.95 -15.57
N GLY A 484 -13.25 26.13 -14.95
CA GLY A 484 -13.94 26.33 -13.66
C GLY A 484 -13.06 26.24 -12.42
N ALA A 485 -11.75 26.34 -12.55
CA ALA A 485 -10.75 26.44 -11.47
C ALA A 485 -10.94 25.38 -10.35
N ARG A 486 -11.29 24.15 -10.74
CA ARG A 486 -11.62 23.06 -9.82
C ARG A 486 -10.41 22.56 -9.05
N ASP A 487 -10.57 22.32 -7.78
CA ASP A 487 -9.54 21.68 -6.97
C ASP A 487 -9.48 20.15 -7.22
N ILE A 488 -8.38 19.52 -6.83
CA ILE A 488 -8.14 18.09 -7.07
C ILE A 488 -9.17 17.20 -6.37
N ARG A 489 -9.75 17.62 -5.22
CA ARG A 489 -10.76 16.84 -4.49
C ARG A 489 -12.07 16.80 -5.25
N GLU A 490 -12.48 17.92 -5.87
CA GLU A 490 -13.68 17.97 -6.70
C GLU A 490 -13.55 17.06 -7.92
N VAL A 491 -12.40 17.11 -8.59
CA VAL A 491 -12.09 16.22 -9.72
C VAL A 491 -12.08 14.76 -9.27
N ALA A 492 -11.44 14.45 -8.15
CA ALA A 492 -11.37 13.10 -7.61
C ALA A 492 -12.75 12.54 -7.21
N ARG A 493 -13.61 13.34 -6.55
CA ARG A 493 -15.00 12.96 -6.23
C ARG A 493 -15.79 12.64 -7.47
N LYS A 494 -15.72 13.48 -8.49
CA LYS A 494 -16.35 13.22 -9.78
C LYS A 494 -15.86 11.91 -10.38
N ARG A 495 -14.56 11.69 -10.40
CA ARG A 495 -13.95 10.47 -10.95
C ARG A 495 -14.33 9.21 -10.14
N ALA A 496 -14.35 9.28 -8.82
CA ALA A 496 -14.81 8.19 -7.97
C ALA A 496 -16.27 7.80 -8.28
N ARG A 497 -17.18 8.79 -8.41
CA ARG A 497 -18.57 8.56 -8.82
C ARG A 497 -18.68 7.91 -10.19
N GLU A 498 -17.92 8.39 -11.17
CA GLU A 498 -17.90 7.81 -12.52
C GLU A 498 -17.50 6.33 -12.49
N ILE A 499 -16.51 5.96 -11.69
CA ILE A 499 -16.07 4.56 -11.53
C ILE A 499 -17.17 3.74 -10.85
N LEU A 500 -17.72 4.24 -9.75
CA LEU A 500 -18.72 3.53 -8.95
C LEU A 500 -20.08 3.41 -9.63
N ASN A 501 -20.43 4.32 -10.54
CA ASN A 501 -21.66 4.27 -11.33
C ASN A 501 -21.57 3.35 -12.56
N ARG A 502 -20.39 2.82 -12.89
CA ARG A 502 -20.27 1.80 -13.93
C ARG A 502 -20.98 0.51 -13.49
N PRO A 503 -21.42 -0.32 -14.42
CA PRO A 503 -21.92 -1.65 -14.09
C PRO A 503 -20.93 -2.38 -13.17
N ARG A 504 -21.44 -3.21 -12.28
CA ARG A 504 -20.58 -4.03 -11.41
C ARG A 504 -19.73 -4.93 -12.28
N PRO A 505 -18.41 -5.04 -12.01
CA PRO A 505 -17.58 -5.96 -12.74
C PRO A 505 -18.04 -7.39 -12.45
N GLY A 506 -18.20 -8.20 -13.49
CA GLY A 506 -18.56 -9.63 -13.36
C GLY A 506 -17.38 -10.49 -13.00
N HIS A 507 -16.59 -10.12 -11.99
CA HIS A 507 -15.38 -10.83 -11.60
C HIS A 507 -15.63 -12.24 -11.04
N ILE A 508 -16.83 -12.51 -10.55
CA ILE A 508 -17.32 -13.85 -10.21
C ILE A 508 -18.45 -14.15 -11.18
N GLU A 509 -18.32 -15.23 -11.94
CA GLU A 509 -19.31 -15.67 -12.90
C GLU A 509 -20.67 -15.89 -12.23
N PRO A 510 -21.83 -15.52 -12.86
CA PRO A 510 -23.14 -15.63 -12.24
C PRO A 510 -23.48 -17.03 -11.71
N ALA A 511 -23.13 -18.09 -12.46
CA ALA A 511 -23.37 -19.46 -12.02
C ALA A 511 -22.53 -19.83 -10.79
N LEU A 512 -21.28 -19.37 -10.73
CA LEU A 512 -20.40 -19.55 -9.58
C LEU A 512 -20.92 -18.72 -8.39
N ASP A 513 -21.34 -17.48 -8.59
CA ASP A 513 -21.91 -16.63 -7.54
C ASP A 513 -23.15 -17.26 -6.90
N ALA A 514 -24.07 -17.78 -7.72
CA ALA A 514 -25.25 -18.50 -7.23
C ALA A 514 -24.87 -19.73 -6.40
N ARG A 515 -23.87 -20.50 -6.83
CA ARG A 515 -23.34 -21.64 -6.08
C ARG A 515 -22.69 -21.21 -4.76
N LEU A 516 -21.86 -20.16 -4.77
CA LEU A 516 -21.23 -19.64 -3.55
C LEU A 516 -22.28 -19.20 -2.52
N ARG A 517 -23.33 -18.50 -2.95
CA ARG A 517 -24.44 -18.07 -2.10
C ARG A 517 -25.28 -19.22 -1.56
N SER A 518 -25.29 -20.39 -2.21
CA SER A 518 -25.96 -21.58 -1.67
C SER A 518 -25.15 -22.29 -0.58
N ILE A 519 -23.84 -22.03 -0.50
CA ILE A 519 -22.93 -22.68 0.46
C ILE A 519 -22.56 -21.72 1.60
N PHE A 520 -22.31 -20.45 1.27
CA PHE A 520 -21.81 -19.45 2.19
C PHE A 520 -22.84 -18.34 2.42
N ASP A 521 -22.90 -17.82 3.65
CA ASP A 521 -23.83 -16.73 4.03
C ASP A 521 -23.34 -15.37 3.50
N ILE A 522 -23.46 -15.17 2.19
CA ILE A 522 -23.04 -13.96 1.51
C ILE A 522 -24.13 -12.89 1.59
N ARG A 523 -23.80 -11.76 2.21
CA ARG A 523 -24.69 -10.61 2.46
C ARG A 523 -24.54 -9.47 1.47
N LEU A 524 -23.46 -9.43 0.68
CA LEU A 524 -23.34 -8.46 -0.40
C LEU A 524 -24.43 -8.73 -1.44
N PRO A 525 -25.28 -7.72 -1.80
CA PRO A 525 -26.33 -7.92 -2.80
C PRO A 525 -25.77 -8.49 -4.11
N ALA A 526 -26.50 -9.39 -4.74
CA ALA A 526 -26.14 -9.90 -6.06
C ALA A 526 -26.04 -8.76 -7.09
N PRO A 527 -25.22 -8.88 -8.14
CA PRO A 527 -25.33 -8.00 -9.31
C PRO A 527 -26.75 -8.03 -9.85
N ALA A 528 -27.29 -6.83 -10.20
CA ALA A 528 -28.59 -6.71 -10.83
C ALA A 528 -28.57 -7.22 -12.25
#